data_65eafb2328081c2da0998c7d715735b2
#
_entry.id   65eafb2328081c2da0998c7d715735b2
#
_cell.length_a   1.000
_cell.length_b   1.000
_cell.length_c   1.000
_cell.angle_alpha   90.00
_cell.angle_beta   90.00
_cell.angle_gamma   90.00
#
_symmetry.space_group_name_H-M   'P 1'
#
loop_
_entity.id
_entity.type
_entity.pdbx_description
1 polymer ?
#
loop_
_entity_poly.entity_id
_entity_poly.type
_entity_poly.pdbx_seq_one_letter_code
_entity_poly.pdbx_strand_id
1 'polypeptide(L)'
;VSDSSSDSLKLLSNLRLIITNSTFFPPETIRKLKNILKTGIVATYYGLTEASRSTFMIFDNQKKIESVGKPSDGVEIKIHDTNDDNIGEIWIRGPNVIDDYWKKQYSENKSDDWLKTGDLGKFDDEGFLYILGRVDDLINVSGEKVYPQEIERIVKVLSGIDEVVAIPMKHKSFGEVVKLFVRK
;
A
#
# COMPACT_ATOMS: atom_id res chain seq x y z
N VAL A 1 18.70 4.59 -11.50
CA VAL A 1 19.79 4.99 -10.59
C VAL A 1 21.06 4.25 -11.03
N SER A 2 21.55 4.54 -12.23
CA SER A 2 22.71 3.86 -12.80
C SER A 2 23.97 4.71 -12.86
N ASP A 3 23.99 5.88 -12.21
CA ASP A 3 25.18 6.74 -12.24
C ASP A 3 25.34 7.53 -10.92
N SER A 4 25.25 6.81 -9.81
CA SER A 4 25.63 7.39 -8.53
C SER A 4 27.14 7.29 -8.42
N SER A 5 27.83 8.43 -8.47
CA SER A 5 29.25 8.50 -8.17
C SER A 5 29.53 7.85 -6.79
N SER A 6 30.71 7.29 -6.59
CA SER A 6 31.11 6.65 -5.32
C SER A 6 30.91 7.59 -4.11
N ASP A 7 30.93 8.90 -4.34
CA ASP A 7 30.74 9.91 -3.32
C ASP A 7 29.27 10.05 -2.88
N SER A 8 28.31 9.92 -3.81
CA SER A 8 26.87 9.90 -3.46
C SER A 8 26.51 8.70 -2.59
N LEU A 9 27.08 7.52 -2.86
CA LEU A 9 26.88 6.33 -2.04
C LEU A 9 27.50 6.47 -0.64
N LYS A 10 28.67 7.13 -0.53
CA LYS A 10 29.27 7.45 0.78
C LYS A 10 28.42 8.41 1.60
N LEU A 11 27.80 9.41 0.96
CA LEU A 11 26.87 10.32 1.66
C LEU A 11 25.64 9.57 2.17
N LEU A 12 25.05 8.71 1.35
CA LEU A 12 23.90 7.88 1.76
C LEU A 12 24.26 6.93 2.92
N SER A 13 25.47 6.40 2.98
CA SER A 13 25.88 5.49 4.04
C SER A 13 25.89 6.11 5.44
N ASN A 14 25.93 7.45 5.54
CA ASN A 14 25.87 8.20 6.80
C ASN A 14 24.44 8.48 7.30
N LEU A 15 23.42 8.19 6.50
CA LEU A 15 22.03 8.36 6.91
C LEU A 15 21.67 7.33 8.00
N ARG A 16 21.04 7.81 9.06
CA ARG A 16 20.59 6.97 10.17
C ARG A 16 19.21 6.37 9.94
N LEU A 17 18.39 7.06 9.14
CA LEU A 17 17.00 6.69 8.92
C LEU A 17 16.54 7.16 7.55
N ILE A 18 15.87 6.28 6.82
CA ILE A 18 15.06 6.59 5.64
C ILE A 18 13.64 6.13 5.93
N ILE A 19 12.68 7.05 5.83
CA ILE A 19 11.26 6.73 5.93
C ILE A 19 10.62 6.96 4.57
N THR A 20 9.86 5.99 4.11
CA THR A 20 9.09 6.05 2.86
C THR A 20 7.62 5.89 3.13
N ASN A 21 6.79 6.53 2.30
CA ASN A 21 5.33 6.42 2.33
C ASN A 21 4.74 6.80 0.97
N SER A 22 3.41 6.84 0.88
CA SER A 22 2.61 7.34 -0.26
C SER A 22 2.60 6.45 -1.51
N THR A 23 3.52 5.52 -1.66
CA THR A 23 3.53 4.58 -2.79
C THR A 23 4.15 3.26 -2.38
N PHE A 24 3.82 2.21 -3.12
CA PHE A 24 4.47 0.92 -2.95
C PHE A 24 5.98 1.05 -3.21
N PHE A 25 6.75 0.62 -2.23
CA PHE A 25 8.21 0.66 -2.31
C PHE A 25 8.73 -0.73 -2.67
N PRO A 26 9.31 -0.92 -3.87
CA PRO A 26 9.68 -2.23 -4.34
C PRO A 26 10.65 -2.94 -3.38
N PRO A 27 10.44 -4.22 -3.05
CA PRO A 27 11.32 -5.00 -2.17
C PRO A 27 12.80 -4.95 -2.55
N GLU A 28 13.10 -4.96 -3.84
CA GLU A 28 14.45 -4.79 -4.40
C GLU A 28 15.10 -3.47 -3.98
N THR A 29 14.35 -2.37 -4.00
CA THR A 29 14.85 -1.04 -3.61
C THR A 29 15.11 -0.99 -2.12
N ILE A 30 14.25 -1.61 -1.30
CA ILE A 30 14.47 -1.72 0.15
C ILE A 30 15.76 -2.50 0.44
N ARG A 31 15.98 -3.64 -0.24
CA ARG A 31 17.20 -4.43 -0.09
C ARG A 31 18.45 -3.63 -0.47
N LYS A 32 18.40 -2.90 -1.61
CA LYS A 32 19.49 -2.02 -2.03
C LYS A 32 19.80 -0.93 -1.00
N LEU A 33 18.79 -0.26 -0.48
CA LEU A 33 18.96 0.77 0.56
C LEU A 33 19.55 0.18 1.85
N LYS A 34 19.08 -0.96 2.32
CA LYS A 34 19.64 -1.63 3.51
C LYS A 34 21.12 -1.98 3.33
N ASN A 35 21.52 -2.41 2.13
CA ASN A 35 22.92 -2.69 1.84
C ASN A 35 23.80 -1.43 1.83
N ILE A 36 23.26 -0.29 1.39
CA ILE A 36 23.96 1.00 1.39
C ILE A 36 24.09 1.56 2.80
N LEU A 37 23.00 1.54 3.55
CA LEU A 37 22.93 2.16 4.88
C LEU A 37 23.72 1.42 5.95
N LYS A 38 24.04 0.14 5.75
CA LYS A 38 24.76 -0.74 6.70
C LYS A 38 24.20 -0.77 8.13
N THR A 39 24.17 0.38 8.80
CA THR A 39 23.68 0.58 10.19
C THR A 39 22.43 1.44 10.27
N GLY A 40 22.00 2.04 9.15
CA GLY A 40 20.81 2.86 9.10
C GLY A 40 19.52 2.05 9.03
N ILE A 41 18.43 2.69 9.43
CA ILE A 41 17.09 2.11 9.45
C ILE A 41 16.37 2.51 8.15
N VAL A 42 15.72 1.55 7.50
CA VAL A 42 14.73 1.80 6.45
C VAL A 42 13.37 1.45 7.02
N ALA A 43 12.44 2.39 6.96
CA ALA A 43 11.10 2.24 7.52
C ALA A 43 10.03 2.71 6.53
N THR A 44 8.80 2.27 6.75
CA THR A 44 7.61 2.75 6.04
C THR A 44 6.47 2.96 7.03
N TYR A 45 5.47 3.72 6.61
CA TYR A 45 4.19 3.79 7.28
C TYR A 45 3.05 3.88 6.27
N TYR A 46 1.87 3.45 6.67
CA TYR A 46 0.63 3.67 5.95
C TYR A 46 -0.19 4.71 6.68
N GLY A 47 -0.85 5.53 5.90
CA GLY A 47 -1.80 6.54 6.37
C GLY A 47 -2.23 7.44 5.23
N LEU A 48 -3.23 8.23 5.51
CA LEU A 48 -3.81 9.22 4.61
C LEU A 48 -3.81 10.59 5.28
N THR A 49 -4.24 11.61 4.57
CA THR A 49 -4.38 12.96 5.14
C THR A 49 -5.26 12.95 6.38
N GLU A 50 -6.31 12.14 6.35
CA GLU A 50 -7.33 12.00 7.39
C GLU A 50 -6.89 11.15 8.58
N ALA A 51 -5.88 10.32 8.39
CA ALA A 51 -5.34 9.41 9.40
C ALA A 51 -3.84 9.16 9.16
N SER A 52 -3.02 10.13 9.53
CA SER A 52 -1.57 10.05 9.31
C SER A 52 -0.93 8.99 10.19
N ARG A 53 0.03 8.23 9.63
CA ARG A 53 0.86 7.23 10.35
C ARG A 53 0.03 6.21 11.12
N SER A 54 -0.99 5.67 10.48
CA SER A 54 -1.88 4.65 11.08
C SER A 54 -1.17 3.33 11.33
N THR A 55 -0.17 2.99 10.51
CA THR A 55 0.76 1.88 10.79
C THR A 55 2.20 2.35 10.74
N PHE A 56 3.11 1.52 11.24
CA PHE A 56 4.54 1.74 11.13
C PHE A 56 5.28 0.42 10.99
N MET A 57 6.34 0.42 10.16
CA MET A 57 7.19 -0.75 9.96
C MET A 57 8.65 -0.36 9.76
N ILE A 58 9.53 -1.06 10.48
CA ILE A 58 10.97 -1.09 10.21
C ILE A 58 11.24 -2.34 9.36
N PHE A 59 11.91 -2.16 8.23
CA PHE A 59 12.25 -3.27 7.33
C PHE A 59 13.46 -4.07 7.85
N ASP A 60 13.31 -4.73 8.98
CA ASP A 60 14.29 -5.66 9.56
C ASP A 60 14.03 -7.12 9.16
N ASN A 61 12.77 -7.47 8.90
CA ASN A 61 12.34 -8.80 8.49
C ASN A 61 12.04 -8.85 6.98
N GLN A 62 12.83 -9.62 6.22
CA GLN A 62 12.65 -9.79 4.78
C GLN A 62 11.33 -10.46 4.38
N LYS A 63 10.74 -11.28 5.25
CA LYS A 63 9.47 -11.97 4.99
C LYS A 63 8.26 -11.01 4.98
N LYS A 64 8.40 -9.85 5.61
CA LYS A 64 7.33 -8.84 5.74
C LYS A 64 7.55 -7.61 4.86
N ILE A 65 8.46 -7.69 3.90
CA ILE A 65 8.93 -6.53 3.11
C ILE A 65 7.82 -5.86 2.27
N GLU A 66 6.72 -6.55 2.01
CA GLU A 66 5.56 -6.02 1.29
C GLU A 66 4.48 -5.44 2.22
N SER A 67 4.64 -5.61 3.54
CA SER A 67 3.72 -5.06 4.53
C SER A 67 3.98 -3.57 4.77
N VAL A 68 2.94 -2.87 5.18
CA VAL A 68 3.02 -1.49 5.69
C VAL A 68 3.14 -1.42 7.21
N GLY A 69 3.31 -2.57 7.87
CA GLY A 69 3.55 -2.68 9.30
C GLY A 69 2.31 -3.01 10.12
N LYS A 70 2.41 -2.72 11.42
CA LYS A 70 1.35 -2.92 12.40
C LYS A 70 0.72 -1.59 12.78
N PRO A 71 -0.52 -1.60 13.31
CA PRO A 71 -1.13 -0.39 13.85
C PRO A 71 -0.21 0.32 14.84
N SER A 72 -0.14 1.64 14.74
CA SER A 72 0.60 2.49 15.67
C SER A 72 -0.07 2.51 17.04
N ASP A 73 0.66 2.87 18.09
CA ASP A 73 0.13 2.93 19.45
C ASP A 73 -1.12 3.83 19.53
N GLY A 74 -2.21 3.29 20.08
CA GLY A 74 -3.48 3.96 20.21
C GLY A 74 -4.32 4.00 18.92
N VAL A 75 -3.83 3.42 17.82
CA VAL A 75 -4.57 3.30 16.57
C VAL A 75 -5.16 1.90 16.43
N GLU A 76 -6.46 1.85 16.16
CA GLU A 76 -7.16 0.62 15.86
C GLU A 76 -7.42 0.54 14.35
N ILE A 77 -7.19 -0.63 13.78
CA ILE A 77 -7.46 -0.91 12.37
C ILE A 77 -8.26 -2.20 12.30
N LYS A 78 -9.35 -2.18 11.53
CA LYS A 78 -10.11 -3.39 11.20
C LYS A 78 -10.28 -3.52 9.69
N ILE A 79 -10.45 -4.74 9.23
CA ILE A 79 -10.85 -5.04 7.86
C ILE A 79 -12.35 -5.27 7.87
N HIS A 80 -13.08 -4.43 7.14
CA HIS A 80 -14.53 -4.42 7.10
C HIS A 80 -15.03 -5.13 5.84
N ASP A 81 -16.11 -5.88 5.96
CA ASP A 81 -16.76 -6.62 4.86
C ASP A 81 -15.79 -7.53 4.10
N THR A 82 -15.17 -8.46 4.85
CA THR A 82 -14.14 -9.37 4.30
C THR A 82 -14.74 -10.47 3.42
N ASN A 83 -14.02 -10.79 2.34
CA ASN A 83 -14.25 -11.99 1.53
C ASN A 83 -13.61 -13.25 2.16
N ASP A 84 -13.66 -14.39 1.45
CA ASP A 84 -13.10 -15.67 1.91
C ASP A 84 -11.56 -15.63 2.11
N ASP A 85 -10.86 -14.68 1.46
CA ASP A 85 -9.42 -14.45 1.61
C ASP A 85 -9.08 -13.46 2.72
N ASN A 86 -10.05 -13.06 3.54
CA ASN A 86 -9.97 -12.03 4.57
C ASN A 86 -9.58 -10.63 4.04
N ILE A 87 -9.89 -10.36 2.78
CA ILE A 87 -9.67 -9.07 2.13
C ILE A 87 -10.94 -8.23 2.25
N GLY A 88 -10.81 -6.98 2.71
CA GLY A 88 -11.91 -6.03 2.83
C GLY A 88 -11.41 -4.61 2.94
N GLU A 89 -12.34 -3.68 3.15
CA GLU A 89 -12.00 -2.26 3.32
C GLU A 89 -11.31 -2.02 4.66
N ILE A 90 -10.22 -1.26 4.62
CA ILE A 90 -9.47 -0.85 5.81
C ILE A 90 -10.23 0.28 6.48
N TRP A 91 -10.61 0.08 7.75
CA TRP A 91 -11.21 1.11 8.59
C TRP A 91 -10.29 1.43 9.75
N ILE A 92 -10.14 2.73 10.05
CA ILE A 92 -9.21 3.24 11.06
C ILE A 92 -9.95 4.02 12.12
N ARG A 93 -9.55 3.84 13.38
CA ARG A 93 -9.99 4.62 14.54
C ARG A 93 -8.79 4.94 15.43
N GLY A 94 -8.74 6.16 15.94
CA GLY A 94 -7.66 6.54 16.85
C GLY A 94 -7.41 8.05 16.91
N PRO A 95 -6.49 8.48 17.75
CA PRO A 95 -6.19 9.89 17.96
C PRO A 95 -5.53 10.57 16.75
N ASN A 96 -5.10 9.79 15.76
CA ASN A 96 -4.52 10.27 14.52
C ASN A 96 -5.56 10.56 13.43
N VAL A 97 -6.84 10.22 13.68
CA VAL A 97 -7.96 10.48 12.75
C VAL A 97 -8.45 11.90 12.97
N ILE A 98 -8.44 12.73 11.90
CA ILE A 98 -8.97 14.10 11.98
C ILE A 98 -10.47 14.10 12.21
N ASP A 99 -10.97 15.11 12.91
CA ASP A 99 -12.41 15.26 13.12
C ASP A 99 -13.11 15.79 11.88
N ASP A 100 -12.54 16.83 11.26
CA ASP A 100 -13.11 17.48 10.09
C ASP A 100 -12.03 18.15 9.21
N TYR A 101 -12.36 18.40 7.94
CA TYR A 101 -11.59 19.30 7.06
C TYR A 101 -11.91 20.77 7.37
N TRP A 102 -10.95 21.62 7.10
CA TRP A 102 -11.16 23.07 7.15
C TRP A 102 -12.36 23.50 6.29
N LYS A 103 -13.40 24.03 6.93
CA LYS A 103 -14.66 24.51 6.30
C LYS A 103 -15.54 23.44 5.63
N LYS A 104 -15.35 22.14 5.89
CA LYS A 104 -16.23 21.07 5.40
C LYS A 104 -16.50 20.07 6.51
N GLN A 105 -17.77 19.65 6.66
CA GLN A 105 -18.10 18.49 7.49
C GLN A 105 -17.69 17.20 6.77
N TYR A 106 -16.88 16.40 7.44
CA TYR A 106 -16.31 15.16 6.90
C TYR A 106 -17.12 13.91 7.27
N SER A 107 -18.41 14.09 7.57
CA SER A 107 -19.27 13.03 8.12
C SER A 107 -19.52 11.85 7.18
N GLU A 108 -19.35 12.00 5.88
CA GLU A 108 -19.70 10.96 4.89
C GLU A 108 -18.80 9.71 4.94
N ASN A 109 -17.55 9.85 5.38
CA ASN A 109 -16.60 8.74 5.44
C ASN A 109 -16.38 8.17 6.86
N LYS A 110 -17.21 8.58 7.84
CA LYS A 110 -17.18 8.02 9.18
C LYS A 110 -18.43 7.15 9.44
N SER A 111 -18.24 6.04 10.14
CA SER A 111 -19.30 5.18 10.65
C SER A 111 -18.91 4.73 12.05
N ASP A 112 -19.70 5.10 13.07
CA ASP A 112 -19.47 4.73 14.47
C ASP A 112 -18.01 4.99 14.93
N ASP A 113 -17.50 6.19 14.70
CA ASP A 113 -16.13 6.64 14.99
C ASP A 113 -15.03 6.00 14.12
N TRP A 114 -15.37 5.17 13.14
CA TRP A 114 -14.43 4.59 12.19
C TRP A 114 -14.34 5.43 10.92
N LEU A 115 -13.11 5.75 10.53
CA LEU A 115 -12.79 6.31 9.22
C LEU A 115 -12.75 5.20 8.19
N LYS A 116 -13.57 5.31 7.16
CA LYS A 116 -13.52 4.46 5.95
C LYS A 116 -12.45 5.00 5.03
N THR A 117 -11.40 4.21 4.78
CA THR A 117 -10.26 4.71 4.01
C THR A 117 -10.46 4.62 2.49
N GLY A 118 -11.35 3.74 2.05
CA GLY A 118 -11.50 3.35 0.66
C GLY A 118 -10.35 2.47 0.15
N ASP A 119 -9.39 2.12 1.01
CA ASP A 119 -8.32 1.19 0.67
C ASP A 119 -8.71 -0.24 1.05
N LEU A 120 -8.28 -1.20 0.24
CA LEU A 120 -8.44 -2.63 0.48
C LEU A 120 -7.18 -3.21 1.07
N GLY A 121 -7.36 -4.13 2.02
CA GLY A 121 -6.23 -4.81 2.62
C GLY A 121 -6.62 -6.02 3.44
N LYS A 122 -5.59 -6.64 4.02
CA LYS A 122 -5.73 -7.75 4.96
C LYS A 122 -4.61 -7.75 5.98
N PHE A 123 -4.86 -8.40 7.11
CA PHE A 123 -3.82 -8.73 8.07
C PHE A 123 -3.29 -10.14 7.83
N ASP A 124 -2.02 -10.37 8.13
CA ASP A 124 -1.51 -11.72 8.32
C ASP A 124 -1.71 -12.17 9.77
N ASP A 125 -1.38 -13.45 10.04
CA ASP A 125 -1.51 -14.09 11.37
C ASP A 125 -0.66 -13.41 12.46
N GLU A 126 0.36 -12.64 12.06
CA GLU A 126 1.21 -11.88 12.98
C GLU A 126 0.73 -10.43 13.18
N GLY A 127 -0.37 -10.02 12.54
CA GLY A 127 -0.96 -8.69 12.64
C GLY A 127 -0.26 -7.61 11.80
N PHE A 128 0.45 -8.00 10.75
CA PHE A 128 0.98 -7.06 9.75
C PHE A 128 -0.06 -6.76 8.69
N LEU A 129 -0.24 -5.48 8.36
CA LEU A 129 -1.18 -5.00 7.34
C LEU A 129 -0.53 -5.02 5.95
N TYR A 130 -1.29 -5.51 4.97
CA TYR A 130 -0.96 -5.48 3.55
C TYR A 130 -2.02 -4.70 2.80
N ILE A 131 -1.59 -3.72 2.00
CA ILE A 131 -2.47 -2.93 1.13
C ILE A 131 -2.58 -3.64 -0.22
N LEU A 132 -3.79 -3.82 -0.72
CA LEU A 132 -4.07 -4.59 -1.93
C LEU A 132 -4.67 -3.75 -3.06
N GLY A 133 -5.11 -2.52 -2.76
CA GLY A 133 -5.70 -1.61 -3.74
C GLY A 133 -6.71 -0.65 -3.13
N ARG A 134 -7.58 -0.13 -4.00
CA ARG A 134 -8.70 0.75 -3.62
C ARG A 134 -10.03 0.03 -3.87
N VAL A 135 -11.02 0.35 -3.05
CA VAL A 135 -12.40 -0.15 -3.24
C VAL A 135 -12.95 0.27 -4.60
N ASP A 136 -12.70 1.54 -4.97
CA ASP A 136 -13.20 2.13 -6.22
C ASP A 136 -12.49 1.61 -7.48
N ASP A 137 -11.30 1.02 -7.33
CA ASP A 137 -10.53 0.49 -8.45
C ASP A 137 -10.84 -0.98 -8.76
N LEU A 138 -11.69 -1.65 -7.94
CA LEU A 138 -12.09 -3.04 -8.18
C LEU A 138 -12.76 -3.21 -9.53
N ILE A 139 -12.30 -4.19 -10.30
CA ILE A 139 -12.89 -4.56 -11.59
C ILE A 139 -13.85 -5.72 -11.37
N ASN A 140 -15.11 -5.56 -11.76
CA ASN A 140 -16.13 -6.59 -11.61
C ASN A 140 -16.30 -7.38 -12.91
N VAL A 141 -15.63 -8.53 -12.99
CA VAL A 141 -15.72 -9.42 -14.15
C VAL A 141 -16.79 -10.50 -13.89
N SER A 142 -17.98 -10.32 -14.42
CA SER A 142 -19.11 -11.28 -14.25
C SER A 142 -19.45 -11.63 -12.79
N GLY A 143 -19.29 -10.68 -11.87
CA GLY A 143 -19.53 -10.89 -10.44
C GLY A 143 -18.26 -11.21 -9.61
N GLU A 144 -17.17 -11.56 -10.26
CA GLU A 144 -15.88 -11.78 -9.63
C GLU A 144 -15.14 -10.45 -9.41
N LYS A 145 -14.70 -10.19 -8.19
CA LYS A 145 -13.92 -8.99 -7.84
C LYS A 145 -12.45 -9.22 -8.20
N VAL A 146 -11.95 -8.48 -9.16
CA VAL A 146 -10.55 -8.53 -9.60
C VAL A 146 -9.80 -7.31 -9.08
N TYR A 147 -8.66 -7.53 -8.46
CA TYR A 147 -7.77 -6.51 -7.90
C TYR A 147 -6.73 -6.11 -8.97
N PRO A 148 -6.80 -4.89 -9.55
CA PRO A 148 -5.88 -4.46 -10.63
C PRO A 148 -4.41 -4.59 -10.24
N GLN A 149 -4.07 -4.18 -9.01
CA GLN A 149 -2.70 -4.20 -8.51
C GLN A 149 -2.11 -5.61 -8.39
N GLU A 150 -2.94 -6.62 -8.13
CA GLU A 150 -2.49 -8.01 -8.10
C GLU A 150 -2.07 -8.47 -9.51
N ILE A 151 -2.88 -8.15 -10.51
CA ILE A 151 -2.56 -8.45 -11.91
C ILE A 151 -1.31 -7.70 -12.35
N GLU A 152 -1.22 -6.40 -12.04
CA GLU A 152 -0.06 -5.58 -12.35
C GLU A 152 1.24 -6.16 -11.74
N ARG A 153 1.16 -6.60 -10.49
CA ARG A 153 2.29 -7.24 -9.79
C ARG A 153 2.75 -8.52 -10.50
N ILE A 154 1.80 -9.38 -10.89
CA ILE A 154 2.11 -10.65 -11.59
C ILE A 154 2.71 -10.36 -12.97
N VAL A 155 2.15 -9.44 -13.72
CA VAL A 155 2.62 -9.11 -15.08
C VAL A 155 3.99 -8.43 -15.05
N LYS A 156 4.26 -7.60 -14.05
CA LYS A 156 5.53 -6.85 -13.91
C LYS A 156 6.75 -7.74 -13.67
N VAL A 157 6.58 -8.98 -13.20
CA VAL A 157 7.69 -9.95 -13.06
C VAL A 157 8.11 -10.56 -14.41
N LEU A 158 7.31 -10.39 -15.47
CA LEU A 158 7.65 -10.90 -16.79
C LEU A 158 8.80 -10.08 -17.39
N SER A 159 9.74 -10.79 -18.01
CA SER A 159 10.91 -10.19 -18.62
C SER A 159 10.54 -9.19 -19.72
N GLY A 160 11.15 -8.00 -19.71
CA GLY A 160 10.95 -6.97 -20.72
C GLY A 160 9.70 -6.10 -20.51
N ILE A 161 9.14 -6.07 -19.30
CA ILE A 161 8.06 -5.17 -18.92
C ILE A 161 8.59 -4.15 -17.91
N ASP A 162 8.57 -2.88 -18.31
CA ASP A 162 8.96 -1.75 -17.44
C ASP A 162 7.80 -1.26 -16.60
N GLU A 163 6.63 -1.10 -17.24
CA GLU A 163 5.41 -0.62 -16.57
C GLU A 163 4.18 -1.38 -17.06
N VAL A 164 3.23 -1.56 -16.16
CA VAL A 164 1.93 -2.14 -16.46
C VAL A 164 0.85 -1.43 -15.65
N VAL A 165 -0.30 -1.22 -16.28
CA VAL A 165 -1.50 -0.67 -15.65
C VAL A 165 -2.70 -1.52 -16.06
N ALA A 166 -3.49 -1.97 -15.09
CA ALA A 166 -4.72 -2.70 -15.29
C ALA A 166 -5.91 -1.77 -15.04
N ILE A 167 -6.82 -1.67 -16.01
CA ILE A 167 -8.02 -0.84 -15.90
C ILE A 167 -9.28 -1.63 -16.27
N PRO A 168 -10.46 -1.24 -15.75
CA PRO A 168 -11.72 -1.80 -16.19
C PRO A 168 -12.03 -1.36 -17.64
N MET A 169 -12.56 -2.28 -18.42
CA MET A 169 -13.11 -1.99 -19.75
C MET A 169 -14.48 -2.63 -19.86
N LYS A 170 -15.49 -1.85 -20.27
CA LYS A 170 -16.85 -2.36 -20.48
C LYS A 170 -16.87 -3.45 -21.52
N HIS A 171 -17.57 -4.55 -21.24
CA HIS A 171 -17.75 -5.68 -22.13
C HIS A 171 -19.22 -6.11 -22.17
N LYS A 172 -19.76 -6.39 -23.39
CA LYS A 172 -21.19 -6.67 -23.62
C LYS A 172 -21.71 -7.88 -22.83
N SER A 173 -20.89 -8.91 -22.64
CA SER A 173 -21.30 -10.18 -22.01
C SER A 173 -20.83 -10.33 -20.59
N PHE A 174 -19.75 -9.66 -20.17
CA PHE A 174 -19.12 -9.84 -18.87
C PHE A 174 -19.24 -8.63 -17.94
N GLY A 175 -19.97 -7.58 -18.37
CA GLY A 175 -20.05 -6.32 -17.63
C GLY A 175 -18.76 -5.53 -17.78
N GLU A 176 -17.72 -5.97 -17.07
CA GLU A 176 -16.36 -5.45 -17.20
C GLU A 176 -15.37 -6.59 -17.52
N VAL A 177 -14.25 -6.22 -18.11
CA VAL A 177 -13.06 -7.07 -18.29
C VAL A 177 -11.81 -6.26 -17.99
N VAL A 178 -10.74 -6.95 -17.64
CA VAL A 178 -9.45 -6.29 -17.39
C VAL A 178 -8.77 -5.95 -18.71
N LYS A 179 -8.38 -4.68 -18.86
CA LYS A 179 -7.52 -4.21 -19.95
C LYS A 179 -6.16 -3.84 -19.39
N LEU A 180 -5.10 -4.42 -19.97
CA LEU A 180 -3.72 -4.11 -19.57
C LEU A 180 -3.10 -3.13 -20.58
N PHE A 181 -2.43 -2.11 -20.04
CA PHE A 181 -1.48 -1.29 -20.77
C PHE A 181 -0.08 -1.66 -20.30
N VAL A 182 0.80 -1.97 -21.23
CA VAL A 182 2.14 -2.47 -20.95
C VAL A 182 3.15 -1.61 -21.70
N ARG A 183 4.19 -1.15 -20.98
CA ARG A 183 5.37 -0.52 -21.56
C ARG A 183 6.56 -1.49 -21.46
N LYS A 184 7.27 -1.63 -22.59
CA LYS A 184 8.50 -2.42 -22.73
C LYS A 184 9.69 -1.48 -22.84
#